data_35df2234e387402e31dddd16326e7b5e
#
_entry.id   35df2234e387402e31dddd16326e7b5e
#
_cell.length_a   1.000
_cell.length_b   1.000
_cell.length_c   1.000
_cell.angle_alpha   90.00
_cell.angle_beta   90.00
_cell.angle_gamma   90.00
#
_symmetry.space_group_name_H-M   'P 1'
#
loop_
_entity.id
_entity.type
_entity.pdbx_description
1 polymer ?
#
loop_
_entity_poly.entity_id
_entity_poly.type
_entity_poly.pdbx_seq_one_letter_code
_entity_poly.pdbx_strand_id
1 'polypeptide(L)'
;GLEKFIDLYSAARKNLPPKKNRGGRPEEEDPVSGIKKCIIETDKTSITGYVDKALLNMEARELINGVLMDTMDELGRKFDSGETVLPFILQSAEVMRIALDHLGDRIDKSDREKSGSIVLATVKGDVHDIGKNLVKMIFENNGFRVYDLGKQVSVDKIIDTVLERKAHLIGLSALLVSTSAEMGECVRTLHDKGMQIPVLIGGAPVNKGFARRISMVDGEKRYSGGVFYARDAFSGLEIARNILDRVKRSDMMKEYFSAGPEEDSIATAKVTPRPPSSAKACPENPAVPPSPPFYGIHEMQKVHFEDVCSLIDKRALFSVGWKGGDTDKKSDVREEFENKFTSMVSYSASNALPDLKAVYGFFKCLLNGDTLRVYSEGGAYEDFSFGRTSSGQSIRAYFVEGKEDVVCLQAVTAGERMSGQIRKLGEERKITDAFYLHGFSVYLTEALADYVHRKAAAEWGLDPGASVRYSPGYPIWKDIRDQRKIFRLMEITERLGIILTDNYQMVPEQSTTAMIVRKDTDAAGKEEE
;
A
#
# COMPACT_ATOMS: atom_id res chain seq x y z
N GLY A 1 23.57 2.49 -24.77
CA GLY A 1 22.92 2.00 -23.68
C GLY A 1 23.02 2.86 -22.43
N LEU A 2 23.32 2.28 -21.33
CA LEU A 2 23.34 2.86 -19.97
C LEU A 2 24.27 4.09 -19.85
N GLU A 3 25.46 4.03 -20.48
CA GLU A 3 26.41 5.16 -20.45
C GLU A 3 25.86 6.42 -21.11
N LYS A 4 25.20 6.31 -22.27
CA LYS A 4 24.55 7.46 -22.92
C LYS A 4 23.40 8.06 -22.12
N PHE A 5 22.71 7.22 -21.35
CA PHE A 5 21.62 7.66 -20.48
C PHE A 5 22.17 8.37 -19.22
N ILE A 6 23.26 7.88 -18.63
CA ILE A 6 23.97 8.50 -17.52
C ILE A 6 24.58 9.85 -17.93
N ASP A 7 25.14 9.94 -19.15
CA ASP A 7 25.73 11.18 -19.66
C ASP A 7 24.68 12.25 -19.96
N LEU A 8 23.54 11.89 -20.51
CA LEU A 8 22.39 12.81 -20.71
C LEU A 8 21.86 13.35 -19.38
N TYR A 9 21.88 12.51 -18.35
CA TYR A 9 21.42 12.85 -17.00
C TYR A 9 22.41 13.74 -16.24
N SER A 10 23.70 13.46 -16.39
CA SER A 10 24.77 14.28 -15.80
C SER A 10 24.80 15.68 -16.44
N ALA A 11 24.44 15.80 -17.72
CA ALA A 11 24.32 17.08 -18.41
C ALA A 11 23.08 17.88 -17.94
N ALA A 12 21.95 17.22 -17.70
CA ALA A 12 20.73 17.86 -17.20
C ALA A 12 20.92 18.42 -15.77
N ARG A 13 21.69 17.72 -14.91
CA ARG A 13 21.99 18.15 -13.54
C ARG A 13 22.93 19.38 -13.47
N LYS A 14 23.75 19.61 -14.50
CA LYS A 14 24.64 20.79 -14.61
C LYS A 14 23.90 22.07 -15.03
N ASN A 15 22.68 21.96 -15.56
CA ASN A 15 21.88 23.08 -16.07
C ASN A 15 20.78 23.55 -15.13
N LEU A 16 20.68 23.02 -13.90
CA LEU A 16 19.83 23.61 -12.87
C LEU A 16 20.44 24.95 -12.44
N PRO A 17 19.68 26.07 -12.53
CA PRO A 17 20.19 27.35 -12.08
C PRO A 17 20.52 27.26 -10.58
N PRO A 18 21.65 27.80 -10.13
CA PRO A 18 21.97 27.86 -8.72
C PRO A 18 20.83 28.62 -8.03
N LYS A 19 20.31 28.08 -6.92
CA LYS A 19 19.39 28.80 -6.03
C LYS A 19 20.00 30.19 -5.81
N LYS A 20 19.32 31.25 -6.30
CA LYS A 20 19.77 32.63 -6.15
C LYS A 20 19.93 32.91 -4.67
N ASN A 21 21.16 32.98 -4.19
CA ASN A 21 21.50 33.70 -2.97
C ASN A 21 21.09 35.16 -3.19
N ARG A 22 19.95 35.54 -2.67
CA ARG A 22 19.63 36.96 -2.48
C ARG A 22 20.58 37.45 -1.39
N GLY A 23 21.66 38.12 -1.80
CA GLY A 23 22.53 38.89 -0.94
C GLY A 23 21.73 40.05 -0.33
N GLY A 24 21.13 39.81 0.82
CA GLY A 24 20.74 40.77 1.83
C GLY A 24 21.41 40.34 3.12
N ARG A 25 21.90 41.27 3.94
CA ARG A 25 22.32 40.98 5.31
C ARG A 25 21.23 40.16 5.95
N PRO A 26 21.52 39.01 6.60
CA PRO A 26 20.50 38.25 7.30
C PRO A 26 19.99 39.17 8.43
N GLU A 27 18.76 39.67 8.35
CA GLU A 27 17.98 39.90 9.56
C GLU A 27 18.08 38.58 10.33
N GLU A 28 18.45 38.62 11.60
CA GLU A 28 18.49 37.41 12.44
C GLU A 28 17.06 36.85 12.44
N GLU A 29 16.85 35.85 11.59
CA GLU A 29 15.57 35.16 11.50
C GLU A 29 15.27 34.60 12.89
N ASP A 30 14.12 34.96 13.46
CA ASP A 30 13.68 34.48 14.77
C ASP A 30 13.83 32.94 14.83
N PRO A 31 14.55 32.38 15.81
CA PRO A 31 14.84 30.95 15.87
C PRO A 31 13.58 30.07 15.78
N VAL A 32 12.46 30.50 16.37
CA VAL A 32 11.18 29.78 16.31
C VAL A 32 10.63 29.75 14.89
N SER A 33 10.67 30.89 14.21
CA SER A 33 10.26 31.00 12.80
C SER A 33 11.16 30.16 11.90
N GLY A 34 12.48 30.13 12.17
CA GLY A 34 13.44 29.29 11.46
C GLY A 34 13.16 27.79 11.63
N ILE A 35 12.80 27.34 12.84
CA ILE A 35 12.40 25.95 13.10
C ILE A 35 11.14 25.58 12.30
N LYS A 36 10.07 26.40 12.38
CA LYS A 36 8.83 26.18 11.63
C LYS A 36 9.10 26.07 10.13
N LYS A 37 9.91 26.98 9.60
CA LYS A 37 10.30 27.00 8.20
C LYS A 37 11.08 25.75 7.80
N CYS A 38 12.08 25.31 8.59
CA CYS A 38 12.80 24.07 8.33
C CYS A 38 11.87 22.86 8.24
N ILE A 39 10.85 22.77 9.12
CA ILE A 39 9.89 21.66 9.11
C ILE A 39 8.99 21.74 7.87
N ILE A 40 8.47 22.92 7.53
CA ILE A 40 7.57 23.12 6.38
C ILE A 40 8.31 22.94 5.05
N GLU A 41 9.52 23.48 4.92
CA GLU A 41 10.37 23.40 3.72
C GLU A 41 11.24 22.13 3.68
N THR A 42 11.10 21.27 4.68
CA THR A 42 11.82 19.98 4.80
C THR A 42 13.35 20.10 4.85
N ASP A 43 13.89 21.20 5.43
CA ASP A 43 15.34 21.44 5.59
C ASP A 43 15.91 20.66 6.78
N LYS A 44 16.53 19.53 6.49
CA LYS A 44 17.18 18.65 7.47
C LYS A 44 18.51 19.20 8.00
N THR A 45 19.10 20.16 7.30
CA THR A 45 20.48 20.61 7.58
C THR A 45 20.52 21.76 8.58
N SER A 46 19.59 22.69 8.50
CA SER A 46 19.58 23.92 9.31
C SER A 46 18.84 23.75 10.64
N ILE A 47 18.00 22.74 10.78
CA ILE A 47 17.07 22.56 11.92
C ILE A 47 17.79 22.56 13.28
N THR A 48 18.88 21.82 13.42
CA THR A 48 19.62 21.70 14.69
C THR A 48 20.19 23.04 15.15
N GLY A 49 20.69 23.86 14.19
CA GLY A 49 21.21 25.19 14.48
C GLY A 49 20.13 26.16 14.99
N TYR A 50 18.91 26.08 14.44
CA TYR A 50 17.79 26.87 14.95
C TYR A 50 17.30 26.36 16.31
N VAL A 51 17.30 25.05 16.55
CA VAL A 51 16.96 24.45 17.85
C VAL A 51 17.94 24.96 18.93
N ASP A 52 19.25 24.94 18.68
CA ASP A 52 20.25 25.43 19.64
C ASP A 52 20.06 26.92 19.95
N LYS A 53 19.76 27.76 18.95
CA LYS A 53 19.46 29.19 19.15
C LYS A 53 18.17 29.40 19.95
N ALA A 54 17.13 28.62 19.72
CA ALA A 54 15.86 28.73 20.45
C ALA A 54 16.04 28.37 21.93
N LEU A 55 16.87 27.36 22.24
CA LEU A 55 17.16 26.91 23.61
C LEU A 55 17.96 27.94 24.43
N LEU A 56 18.47 29.02 23.84
CA LEU A 56 19.04 30.13 24.61
C LEU A 56 17.99 30.95 25.35
N ASN A 57 16.73 30.92 24.88
CA ASN A 57 15.65 31.79 25.38
C ASN A 57 14.38 31.02 25.81
N MET A 58 14.31 29.70 25.62
CA MET A 58 13.16 28.87 25.98
C MET A 58 13.59 27.47 26.43
N GLU A 59 12.75 26.84 27.23
CA GLU A 59 12.99 25.47 27.68
C GLU A 59 12.67 24.45 26.56
N ALA A 60 13.38 23.31 26.58
CA ALA A 60 13.17 22.24 25.61
C ALA A 60 11.69 21.76 25.55
N ARG A 61 11.02 21.73 26.69
CA ARG A 61 9.61 21.37 26.79
C ARG A 61 8.68 22.37 26.08
N GLU A 62 8.95 23.65 26.22
CA GLU A 62 8.18 24.72 25.58
C GLU A 62 8.41 24.69 24.05
N LEU A 63 9.65 24.44 23.61
CA LEU A 63 9.99 24.25 22.21
C LEU A 63 9.25 23.08 21.60
N ILE A 64 9.19 21.93 22.30
CA ILE A 64 8.51 20.74 21.79
C ILE A 64 7.00 21.02 21.67
N ASN A 65 6.34 21.44 22.76
CA ASN A 65 4.90 21.53 22.80
C ASN A 65 4.35 22.74 22.03
N GLY A 66 5.02 23.90 22.11
CA GLY A 66 4.53 25.15 21.51
C GLY A 66 5.11 25.45 20.12
N VAL A 67 6.11 24.72 19.64
CA VAL A 67 6.68 24.97 18.31
C VAL A 67 6.61 23.72 17.44
N LEU A 68 7.26 22.62 17.86
CA LEU A 68 7.36 21.41 17.04
C LEU A 68 5.98 20.78 16.85
N MET A 69 5.23 20.57 17.94
CA MET A 69 3.90 19.94 17.88
C MET A 69 2.89 20.81 17.16
N ASP A 70 2.84 22.11 17.44
CA ASP A 70 1.92 23.04 16.77
C ASP A 70 2.17 23.10 15.26
N THR A 71 3.45 23.03 14.83
CA THR A 71 3.80 23.00 13.40
C THR A 71 3.31 21.71 12.73
N MET A 72 3.44 20.56 13.41
CA MET A 72 2.93 19.29 12.87
C MET A 72 1.40 19.24 12.85
N ASP A 73 0.73 19.82 13.84
CA ASP A 73 -0.74 19.95 13.84
C ASP A 73 -1.24 20.87 12.71
N GLU A 74 -0.49 21.94 12.39
CA GLU A 74 -0.77 22.77 11.21
C GLU A 74 -0.63 21.98 9.90
N LEU A 75 0.46 21.22 9.76
CA LEU A 75 0.67 20.37 8.60
C LEU A 75 -0.40 19.29 8.48
N GLY A 76 -0.84 18.69 9.59
CA GLY A 76 -1.97 17.76 9.63
C GLY A 76 -3.26 18.38 9.09
N ARG A 77 -3.59 19.62 9.50
CA ARG A 77 -4.76 20.35 8.95
C ARG A 77 -4.62 20.62 7.44
N LYS A 78 -3.43 21.02 6.97
CA LYS A 78 -3.16 21.21 5.53
C LYS A 78 -3.27 19.90 4.72
N PHE A 79 -2.93 18.78 5.32
CA PHE A 79 -3.14 17.47 4.70
C PHE A 79 -4.64 17.12 4.60
N ASP A 80 -5.40 17.32 5.67
CA ASP A 80 -6.84 17.06 5.69
C ASP A 80 -7.62 17.96 4.72
N SER A 81 -7.20 19.23 4.54
CA SER A 81 -7.77 20.14 3.53
C SER A 81 -7.31 19.83 2.10
N GLY A 82 -6.34 18.93 1.93
CA GLY A 82 -5.74 18.60 0.62
C GLY A 82 -4.79 19.67 0.07
N GLU A 83 -4.36 20.63 0.88
CA GLU A 83 -3.36 21.64 0.49
C GLU A 83 -1.96 21.04 0.35
N THR A 84 -1.66 19.99 1.10
CA THR A 84 -0.40 19.26 1.00
C THR A 84 -0.65 17.76 0.75
N VAL A 85 0.40 17.01 0.45
CA VAL A 85 0.33 15.58 0.16
C VAL A 85 1.19 14.79 1.13
N LEU A 86 0.88 13.50 1.31
CA LEU A 86 1.51 12.63 2.30
C LEU A 86 3.05 12.64 2.27
N PRO A 87 3.72 12.57 1.11
CA PRO A 87 5.19 12.58 1.08
C PRO A 87 5.84 13.80 1.73
N PHE A 88 5.25 15.01 1.58
CA PHE A 88 5.77 16.21 2.24
C PHE A 88 5.63 16.13 3.76
N ILE A 89 4.50 15.62 4.23
CA ILE A 89 4.31 15.39 5.67
C ILE A 89 5.36 14.43 6.23
N LEU A 90 5.69 13.36 5.48
CA LEU A 90 6.72 12.40 5.90
C LEU A 90 8.10 13.06 6.00
N GLN A 91 8.45 13.90 5.02
CA GLN A 91 9.71 14.65 5.04
C GLN A 91 9.74 15.64 6.21
N SER A 92 8.66 16.38 6.46
CA SER A 92 8.53 17.29 7.61
C SER A 92 8.65 16.53 8.94
N ALA A 93 8.04 15.36 9.05
CA ALA A 93 8.13 14.51 10.24
C ALA A 93 9.57 13.98 10.46
N GLU A 94 10.33 13.72 9.39
CA GLU A 94 11.75 13.39 9.50
C GLU A 94 12.59 14.57 10.01
N VAL A 95 12.31 15.81 9.57
CA VAL A 95 12.97 17.03 10.08
C VAL A 95 12.65 17.23 11.56
N MET A 96 11.36 17.09 11.94
CA MET A 96 10.96 17.16 13.35
C MET A 96 11.68 16.11 14.21
N ARG A 97 11.84 14.88 13.70
CA ARG A 97 12.57 13.83 14.40
C ARG A 97 14.03 14.21 14.64
N ILE A 98 14.69 14.81 13.64
CA ILE A 98 16.06 15.31 13.81
C ILE A 98 16.14 16.34 14.94
N ALA A 99 15.14 17.26 15.01
CA ALA A 99 15.06 18.23 16.09
C ALA A 99 14.87 17.55 17.46
N LEU A 100 13.98 16.55 17.56
CA LEU A 100 13.73 15.79 18.78
C LEU A 100 14.93 14.95 19.21
N ASP A 101 15.60 14.28 18.27
CA ASP A 101 16.83 13.52 18.54
C ASP A 101 17.97 14.46 19.03
N HIS A 102 18.05 15.67 18.47
CA HIS A 102 19.02 16.70 18.89
C HIS A 102 18.74 17.25 20.29
N LEU A 103 17.45 17.37 20.66
CA LEU A 103 17.05 17.73 22.02
C LEU A 103 17.41 16.64 23.04
N GLY A 104 17.37 15.37 22.64
CA GLY A 104 17.89 14.19 23.31
C GLY A 104 17.72 14.18 24.83
N ASP A 105 18.85 14.21 25.55
CA ASP A 105 18.91 14.13 27.01
C ASP A 105 18.44 15.40 27.75
N ARG A 106 18.16 16.48 27.03
CA ARG A 106 17.56 17.72 27.57
C ARG A 106 16.06 17.59 27.83
N ILE A 107 15.46 16.46 27.42
CA ILE A 107 14.07 16.12 27.69
C ILE A 107 14.01 15.23 28.93
N ASP A 108 13.30 15.68 29.94
CA ASP A 108 13.11 14.89 31.18
C ASP A 108 12.41 13.56 30.86
N LYS A 109 12.97 12.44 31.32
CA LYS A 109 12.39 11.09 31.09
C LYS A 109 10.95 10.98 31.57
N SER A 110 10.59 11.77 32.60
CA SER A 110 9.21 11.85 33.14
C SER A 110 8.21 12.46 32.17
N ASP A 111 8.62 13.28 31.23
CA ASP A 111 7.72 13.91 30.24
C ASP A 111 7.41 12.98 29.07
N ARG A 112 8.31 12.06 28.72
CA ARG A 112 8.06 10.98 27.74
C ARG A 112 7.05 9.94 28.26
N GLU A 113 6.88 9.81 29.58
CA GLU A 113 5.91 8.87 30.16
C GLU A 113 4.47 9.38 30.14
N LYS A 114 4.25 10.70 29.99
CA LYS A 114 2.91 11.31 30.00
C LYS A 114 2.17 11.23 28.67
N SER A 115 2.86 10.95 27.57
CA SER A 115 2.28 11.02 26.22
C SER A 115 1.50 9.78 25.79
N GLY A 116 1.44 8.74 26.61
CA GLY A 116 0.75 7.49 26.29
C GLY A 116 1.61 6.46 25.57
N SER A 117 1.09 5.24 25.49
CA SER A 117 1.76 4.13 24.81
C SER A 117 0.78 3.29 24.00
N ILE A 118 1.25 2.77 22.87
CA ILE A 118 0.47 1.97 21.93
C ILE A 118 1.26 0.73 21.49
N VAL A 119 0.57 -0.41 21.42
CA VAL A 119 1.08 -1.61 20.73
C VAL A 119 0.58 -1.55 19.30
N LEU A 120 1.48 -1.58 18.32
CA LEU A 120 1.15 -1.63 16.90
C LEU A 120 1.46 -3.00 16.30
N ALA A 121 0.54 -3.55 15.52
CA ALA A 121 0.71 -4.82 14.83
C ALA A 121 0.02 -4.83 13.48
N THR A 122 0.65 -5.44 12.48
CA THR A 122 -0.05 -5.97 11.33
C THR A 122 -0.55 -7.36 11.70
N VAL A 123 -1.85 -7.58 11.56
CA VAL A 123 -2.54 -8.78 12.07
C VAL A 123 -2.02 -10.07 11.44
N LYS A 124 -2.32 -11.20 12.08
CA LYS A 124 -1.93 -12.54 11.61
C LYS A 124 -2.30 -12.75 10.15
N GLY A 125 -1.34 -13.30 9.40
CA GLY A 125 -1.48 -13.62 7.97
C GLY A 125 -1.39 -12.42 7.02
N ASP A 126 -1.24 -11.18 7.52
CA ASP A 126 -0.99 -10.01 6.70
C ASP A 126 0.49 -9.63 6.71
N VAL A 127 1.07 -9.42 5.50
CA VAL A 127 2.49 -9.09 5.34
C VAL A 127 2.75 -7.61 5.09
N HIS A 128 1.69 -6.82 4.88
CA HIS A 128 1.76 -5.42 4.51
C HIS A 128 1.94 -4.54 5.76
N ASP A 129 3.10 -3.94 5.92
CA ASP A 129 3.44 -3.18 7.14
C ASP A 129 3.79 -1.70 6.91
N ILE A 130 3.82 -1.21 5.67
CA ILE A 130 4.19 0.17 5.38
C ILE A 130 3.24 1.17 6.02
N GLY A 131 1.93 0.93 5.93
CA GLY A 131 0.92 1.77 6.60
C GLY A 131 1.12 1.81 8.12
N LYS A 132 1.41 0.66 8.73
CA LYS A 132 1.71 0.55 10.16
C LYS A 132 3.00 1.31 10.52
N ASN A 133 4.04 1.19 9.70
CA ASN A 133 5.31 1.88 9.94
C ASN A 133 5.17 3.39 9.83
N LEU A 134 4.29 3.87 8.95
CA LEU A 134 3.90 5.27 8.88
C LEU A 134 3.21 5.74 10.16
N VAL A 135 2.22 5.00 10.65
CA VAL A 135 1.53 5.28 11.93
C VAL A 135 2.55 5.30 13.07
N LYS A 136 3.44 4.30 13.15
CA LYS A 136 4.53 4.26 14.14
C LYS A 136 5.32 5.56 14.16
N MET A 137 5.83 6.00 12.99
CA MET A 137 6.64 7.21 12.89
C MET A 137 5.87 8.44 13.37
N ILE A 138 4.62 8.61 12.94
CA ILE A 138 3.80 9.75 13.33
C ILE A 138 3.53 9.74 14.83
N PHE A 139 3.23 8.58 15.42
CA PHE A 139 2.99 8.46 16.86
C PHE A 139 4.27 8.72 17.67
N GLU A 140 5.41 8.14 17.27
CA GLU A 140 6.71 8.38 17.93
C GLU A 140 7.10 9.87 17.90
N ASN A 141 6.95 10.52 16.74
CA ASN A 141 7.22 11.96 16.58
C ASN A 141 6.26 12.84 17.38
N ASN A 142 5.11 12.33 17.76
CA ASN A 142 4.13 13.01 18.59
C ASN A 142 4.16 12.57 20.06
N GLY A 143 5.29 11.98 20.50
CA GLY A 143 5.58 11.69 21.91
C GLY A 143 5.01 10.36 22.44
N PHE A 144 4.31 9.57 21.62
CA PHE A 144 3.84 8.25 22.04
C PHE A 144 4.99 7.25 22.12
N ARG A 145 4.94 6.39 23.13
CA ARG A 145 5.79 5.20 23.16
C ARG A 145 5.14 4.10 22.34
N VAL A 146 5.79 3.71 21.23
CA VAL A 146 5.27 2.70 20.30
C VAL A 146 5.99 1.37 20.50
N TYR A 147 5.22 0.31 20.77
CA TYR A 147 5.68 -1.07 20.79
C TYR A 147 5.26 -1.74 19.48
N ASP A 148 6.16 -1.71 18.50
CA ASP A 148 5.91 -2.27 17.17
C ASP A 148 6.22 -3.77 17.18
N LEU A 149 5.21 -4.60 16.96
CA LEU A 149 5.32 -6.06 16.90
C LEU A 149 5.64 -6.58 15.48
N GLY A 150 5.67 -5.70 14.48
CA GLY A 150 5.90 -6.10 13.10
C GLY A 150 4.64 -6.61 12.41
N LYS A 151 4.79 -7.65 11.59
CA LYS A 151 3.75 -8.22 10.73
C LYS A 151 3.44 -9.68 11.08
N GLN A 152 2.27 -10.17 10.63
CA GLN A 152 1.78 -11.54 10.88
C GLN A 152 1.68 -11.86 12.38
N VAL A 153 1.24 -10.91 13.18
CA VAL A 153 1.24 -11.00 14.65
C VAL A 153 -0.03 -11.68 15.12
N SER A 154 0.11 -12.73 15.94
CA SER A 154 -1.03 -13.41 16.55
C SER A 154 -1.70 -12.55 17.62
N VAL A 155 -3.00 -12.78 17.85
CA VAL A 155 -3.79 -12.09 18.87
C VAL A 155 -3.18 -12.26 20.26
N ASP A 156 -2.73 -13.47 20.62
CA ASP A 156 -2.10 -13.73 21.92
C ASP A 156 -0.86 -12.87 22.13
N LYS A 157 0.03 -12.77 21.11
CA LYS A 157 1.23 -11.94 21.19
C LYS A 157 0.91 -10.46 21.37
N ILE A 158 -0.16 -9.96 20.74
CA ILE A 158 -0.63 -8.58 20.90
C ILE A 158 -1.06 -8.37 22.36
N ILE A 159 -1.90 -9.24 22.88
CA ILE A 159 -2.47 -9.15 24.23
C ILE A 159 -1.37 -9.27 25.30
N ASP A 160 -0.47 -10.25 25.17
CA ASP A 160 0.65 -10.45 26.09
C ASP A 160 1.52 -9.20 26.15
N THR A 161 1.82 -8.59 25.00
CA THR A 161 2.62 -7.36 24.96
C THR A 161 1.90 -6.19 25.61
N VAL A 162 0.58 -6.05 25.40
CA VAL A 162 -0.22 -5.00 26.03
C VAL A 162 -0.17 -5.12 27.57
N LEU A 163 -0.28 -6.33 28.09
CA LEU A 163 -0.22 -6.62 29.52
C LEU A 163 1.19 -6.37 30.08
N GLU A 164 2.22 -6.91 29.42
CA GLU A 164 3.62 -6.77 29.84
C GLU A 164 4.06 -5.31 29.86
N ARG A 165 3.73 -4.56 28.80
CA ARG A 165 4.14 -3.17 28.63
C ARG A 165 3.17 -2.17 29.25
N LYS A 166 2.02 -2.63 29.77
CA LYS A 166 0.93 -1.78 30.28
C LYS A 166 0.55 -0.69 29.27
N ALA A 167 0.42 -1.09 28.00
CA ALA A 167 0.11 -0.15 26.94
C ALA A 167 -1.32 0.38 27.07
N HIS A 168 -1.52 1.65 26.71
CA HIS A 168 -2.81 2.34 26.83
C HIS A 168 -3.75 2.01 25.67
N LEU A 169 -3.21 1.64 24.50
CA LEU A 169 -3.91 1.48 23.23
C LEU A 169 -3.34 0.29 22.45
N ILE A 170 -4.19 -0.29 21.59
CA ILE A 170 -3.78 -1.24 20.55
C ILE A 170 -4.06 -0.58 19.19
N GLY A 171 -3.12 -0.68 18.24
CA GLY A 171 -3.31 -0.30 16.86
C GLY A 171 -3.12 -1.51 15.94
N LEU A 172 -4.15 -1.83 15.14
CA LEU A 172 -4.16 -2.97 14.23
C LEU A 172 -4.23 -2.51 12.78
N SER A 173 -3.39 -3.11 11.93
CA SER A 173 -3.34 -2.85 10.49
C SER A 173 -3.62 -4.12 9.70
N ALA A 174 -4.41 -4.01 8.62
CA ALA A 174 -4.60 -5.05 7.61
C ALA A 174 -4.78 -4.42 6.24
N LEU A 175 -4.36 -5.12 5.18
CA LEU A 175 -4.58 -4.69 3.80
C LEU A 175 -5.66 -5.53 3.09
N LEU A 176 -5.86 -6.77 3.49
CA LEU A 176 -6.83 -7.66 2.86
C LEU A 176 -8.11 -7.82 3.70
N VAL A 177 -9.24 -8.02 3.02
CA VAL A 177 -10.52 -8.32 3.67
C VAL A 177 -10.42 -9.61 4.49
N SER A 178 -9.71 -10.63 3.98
CA SER A 178 -9.53 -11.91 4.67
C SER A 178 -8.77 -11.77 5.99
N THR A 179 -7.72 -10.93 6.02
CA THR A 179 -6.90 -10.73 7.22
C THR A 179 -7.52 -9.76 8.22
N SER A 180 -8.40 -8.86 7.76
CA SER A 180 -9.11 -7.94 8.65
C SER A 180 -10.01 -8.65 9.68
N ALA A 181 -10.43 -9.90 9.40
CA ALA A 181 -11.18 -10.73 10.37
C ALA A 181 -10.42 -10.94 11.70
N GLU A 182 -9.09 -10.99 11.66
CA GLU A 182 -8.24 -11.12 12.85
C GLU A 182 -8.37 -9.92 13.82
N MET A 183 -8.76 -8.73 13.30
CA MET A 183 -9.06 -7.57 14.17
C MET A 183 -10.30 -7.85 15.03
N GLY A 184 -11.33 -8.47 14.46
CA GLY A 184 -12.51 -8.88 15.22
C GLY A 184 -12.21 -9.96 16.25
N GLU A 185 -11.31 -10.91 15.93
CA GLU A 185 -10.85 -11.93 16.88
C GLU A 185 -10.09 -11.29 18.05
N CYS A 186 -9.24 -10.31 17.79
CA CYS A 186 -8.55 -9.56 18.84
C CYS A 186 -9.54 -8.86 19.79
N VAL A 187 -10.58 -8.20 19.23
CA VAL A 187 -11.60 -7.52 20.04
C VAL A 187 -12.40 -8.51 20.88
N ARG A 188 -12.80 -9.67 20.33
CA ARG A 188 -13.48 -10.74 21.08
C ARG A 188 -12.61 -11.28 22.22
N THR A 189 -11.36 -11.59 21.92
CA THR A 189 -10.43 -12.11 22.95
C THR A 189 -10.20 -11.10 24.08
N LEU A 190 -10.10 -9.80 23.77
CA LEU A 190 -10.02 -8.75 24.79
C LEU A 190 -11.29 -8.71 25.67
N HIS A 191 -12.46 -8.84 25.05
CA HIS A 191 -13.74 -8.89 25.76
C HIS A 191 -13.82 -10.11 26.69
N ASP A 192 -13.51 -11.31 26.20
CA ASP A 192 -13.56 -12.57 26.94
C ASP A 192 -12.61 -12.56 28.14
N LYS A 193 -11.48 -11.86 28.02
CA LYS A 193 -10.52 -11.63 29.11
C LYS A 193 -10.92 -10.47 30.04
N GLY A 194 -12.06 -9.81 29.84
CA GLY A 194 -12.53 -8.68 30.64
C GLY A 194 -11.68 -7.42 30.51
N MET A 195 -10.86 -7.31 29.49
CA MET A 195 -9.97 -6.17 29.26
C MET A 195 -10.73 -5.01 28.62
N GLN A 196 -10.33 -3.77 28.93
CA GLN A 196 -10.97 -2.54 28.41
C GLN A 196 -9.94 -1.65 27.71
N ILE A 197 -9.08 -2.25 26.89
CA ILE A 197 -8.05 -1.54 26.14
C ILE A 197 -8.65 -1.02 24.83
N PRO A 198 -8.62 0.29 24.55
CA PRO A 198 -9.09 0.84 23.29
C PRO A 198 -8.32 0.28 22.10
N VAL A 199 -9.04 -0.02 21.01
CA VAL A 199 -8.48 -0.59 19.78
C VAL A 199 -8.66 0.39 18.64
N LEU A 200 -7.56 0.84 18.05
CA LEU A 200 -7.52 1.55 16.78
C LEU A 200 -7.38 0.54 15.65
N ILE A 201 -8.16 0.68 14.60
CA ILE A 201 -8.05 -0.13 13.39
C ILE A 201 -7.84 0.74 12.17
N GLY A 202 -6.96 0.32 11.27
CA GLY A 202 -6.67 1.03 10.02
C GLY A 202 -6.28 0.06 8.91
N GLY A 203 -6.33 0.56 7.67
CA GLY A 203 -5.98 -0.18 6.47
C GLY A 203 -7.08 -0.16 5.42
N ALA A 204 -6.75 -0.64 4.21
CA ALA A 204 -7.63 -0.50 3.05
C ALA A 204 -9.02 -1.16 3.17
N PRO A 205 -9.17 -2.34 3.82
CA PRO A 205 -10.45 -3.04 3.86
C PRO A 205 -11.37 -2.58 5.00
N VAL A 206 -10.92 -1.66 5.86
CA VAL A 206 -11.68 -1.27 7.06
C VAL A 206 -12.25 0.15 6.94
N ASN A 207 -13.36 0.37 7.60
CA ASN A 207 -14.07 1.64 7.66
C ASN A 207 -14.84 1.77 8.99
N LYS A 208 -15.61 2.85 9.19
CA LYS A 208 -16.42 3.04 10.39
C LYS A 208 -17.44 1.92 10.60
N GLY A 209 -18.09 1.44 9.52
CA GLY A 209 -19.03 0.32 9.59
C GLY A 209 -18.36 -0.98 10.03
N PHE A 210 -17.16 -1.27 9.50
CA PHE A 210 -16.36 -2.41 9.95
C PHE A 210 -16.00 -2.30 11.43
N ALA A 211 -15.53 -1.13 11.90
CA ALA A 211 -15.22 -0.92 13.32
C ALA A 211 -16.43 -1.18 14.22
N ARG A 212 -17.61 -0.69 13.83
CA ARG A 212 -18.88 -0.94 14.53
C ARG A 212 -19.23 -2.42 14.57
N ARG A 213 -19.13 -3.11 13.43
CA ARG A 213 -19.47 -4.55 13.33
C ARG A 213 -18.58 -5.39 14.25
N ILE A 214 -17.25 -5.23 14.21
CA ILE A 214 -16.35 -6.01 15.07
C ILE A 214 -16.41 -5.60 16.54
N SER A 215 -16.99 -4.43 16.84
CA SER A 215 -17.21 -4.01 18.23
C SER A 215 -18.36 -4.75 18.92
N MET A 216 -19.26 -5.39 18.15
CA MET A 216 -20.35 -6.20 18.69
C MET A 216 -19.82 -7.57 19.08
N VAL A 217 -19.74 -7.85 20.37
CA VAL A 217 -19.08 -9.05 20.91
C VAL A 217 -20.06 -10.12 21.41
N ASP A 218 -21.17 -9.73 22.04
CA ASP A 218 -22.20 -10.62 22.57
C ASP A 218 -23.58 -10.31 21.98
N GLY A 219 -23.70 -10.36 20.65
CA GLY A 219 -24.95 -10.04 19.94
C GLY A 219 -25.30 -8.56 20.02
N GLU A 220 -25.85 -8.09 21.13
CA GLU A 220 -26.24 -6.69 21.30
C GLU A 220 -25.24 -5.83 22.10
N LYS A 221 -24.26 -6.44 22.75
CA LYS A 221 -23.28 -5.71 23.56
C LYS A 221 -22.09 -5.27 22.75
N ARG A 222 -21.66 -4.05 22.98
CA ARG A 222 -20.41 -3.52 22.43
C ARG A 222 -19.25 -3.75 23.38
N TYR A 223 -18.07 -3.96 22.78
CA TYR A 223 -16.81 -4.04 23.51
C TYR A 223 -16.58 -2.77 24.33
N SER A 224 -16.39 -2.93 25.63
CA SER A 224 -16.31 -1.80 26.60
C SER A 224 -15.05 -0.93 26.45
N GLY A 225 -13.97 -1.47 25.85
CA GLY A 225 -12.75 -0.71 25.57
C GLY A 225 -12.88 0.30 24.44
N GLY A 226 -13.81 0.08 23.53
CA GLY A 226 -14.01 0.88 22.31
C GLY A 226 -13.17 0.39 21.13
N VAL A 227 -13.76 0.45 19.91
CA VAL A 227 -13.09 0.17 18.65
C VAL A 227 -13.25 1.38 17.75
N PHE A 228 -12.14 1.96 17.32
CA PHE A 228 -12.09 3.22 16.59
C PHE A 228 -11.41 3.06 15.25
N TYR A 229 -12.05 3.55 14.20
CA TYR A 229 -11.49 3.57 12.85
C TYR A 229 -10.59 4.78 12.65
N ALA A 230 -9.33 4.53 12.32
CA ALA A 230 -8.37 5.53 11.87
C ALA A 230 -8.31 5.53 10.34
N ARG A 231 -8.82 6.59 9.70
CA ARG A 231 -8.80 6.75 8.24
C ARG A 231 -7.36 6.82 7.70
N ASP A 232 -6.52 7.50 8.47
CA ASP A 232 -5.10 7.73 8.22
C ASP A 232 -4.35 7.85 9.56
N ALA A 233 -3.03 8.04 9.47
CA ALA A 233 -2.19 8.10 10.67
C ALA A 233 -2.47 9.32 11.57
N PHE A 234 -2.90 10.46 10.98
CA PHE A 234 -3.21 11.69 11.75
C PHE A 234 -4.54 11.57 12.47
N SER A 235 -5.59 11.07 11.80
CA SER A 235 -6.86 10.77 12.47
C SER A 235 -6.67 9.74 13.58
N GLY A 236 -5.79 8.75 13.39
CA GLY A 236 -5.42 7.81 14.44
C GLY A 236 -4.74 8.46 15.64
N LEU A 237 -3.83 9.41 15.40
CA LEU A 237 -3.17 10.18 16.44
C LEU A 237 -4.15 11.06 17.22
N GLU A 238 -5.07 11.72 16.55
CA GLU A 238 -6.12 12.54 17.19
C GLU A 238 -7.01 11.69 18.09
N ILE A 239 -7.48 10.54 17.59
CA ILE A 239 -8.25 9.58 18.37
C ILE A 239 -7.45 9.13 19.61
N ALA A 240 -6.18 8.78 19.45
CA ALA A 240 -5.33 8.34 20.55
C ALA A 240 -5.16 9.43 21.63
N ARG A 241 -4.95 10.69 21.25
CA ARG A 241 -4.89 11.84 22.17
C ARG A 241 -6.22 12.02 22.93
N ASN A 242 -7.34 11.94 22.21
CA ASN A 242 -8.68 12.06 22.80
C ASN A 242 -8.99 10.92 23.77
N ILE A 243 -8.51 9.70 23.52
CA ILE A 243 -8.66 8.55 24.42
C ILE A 243 -7.87 8.76 25.73
N LEU A 244 -6.70 9.40 25.66
CA LEU A 244 -5.87 9.66 26.85
C LEU A 244 -6.39 10.84 27.69
N ASP A 245 -7.13 11.75 27.09
CA ASP A 245 -7.81 12.84 27.77
C ASP A 245 -9.11 12.34 28.42
N ARG A 246 -9.21 12.46 29.75
CA ARG A 246 -10.35 11.92 30.52
C ARG A 246 -11.71 12.49 30.08
N VAL A 247 -11.76 13.79 29.75
CA VAL A 247 -13.01 14.47 29.36
C VAL A 247 -13.42 14.04 27.95
N LYS A 248 -12.51 14.18 27.01
CA LYS A 248 -12.74 13.80 25.59
C LYS A 248 -13.04 12.31 25.43
N ARG A 249 -12.35 11.45 26.20
CA ARG A 249 -12.65 10.01 26.24
C ARG A 249 -14.10 9.74 26.64
N SER A 250 -14.59 10.42 27.69
CA SER A 250 -15.97 10.23 28.12
C SER A 250 -16.97 10.54 27.01
N ASP A 251 -16.75 11.64 26.27
CA ASP A 251 -17.65 12.04 25.19
C ASP A 251 -17.52 11.11 23.97
N MET A 252 -16.31 10.72 23.59
CA MET A 252 -16.09 9.69 22.57
C MET A 252 -16.77 8.36 22.88
N MET A 253 -16.70 7.91 24.13
CA MET A 253 -17.34 6.66 24.56
C MET A 253 -18.87 6.79 24.56
N LYS A 254 -19.43 7.94 24.92
CA LYS A 254 -20.88 8.20 24.77
C LYS A 254 -21.32 8.09 23.31
N GLU A 255 -20.60 8.75 22.42
CA GLU A 255 -20.86 8.67 20.97
C GLU A 255 -20.71 7.23 20.45
N TYR A 256 -19.64 6.53 20.84
CA TYR A 256 -19.42 5.14 20.49
C TYR A 256 -20.58 4.23 20.90
N PHE A 257 -21.14 4.38 22.11
CA PHE A 257 -22.26 3.57 22.58
C PHE A 257 -23.62 4.01 22.00
N SER A 258 -23.79 5.28 21.65
CA SER A 258 -25.06 5.81 21.12
C SER A 258 -25.24 5.62 19.62
N ALA A 259 -24.17 5.40 18.86
CA ALA A 259 -24.24 5.27 17.41
C ALA A 259 -25.07 4.06 16.99
N GLY A 260 -26.16 4.27 16.27
CA GLY A 260 -27.03 3.20 15.73
C GLY A 260 -26.35 2.35 14.64
N PRO A 261 -27.00 1.27 14.16
CA PRO A 261 -26.53 0.52 13.01
C PRO A 261 -26.63 1.40 11.75
N GLU A 262 -25.48 1.70 11.12
CA GLU A 262 -25.45 2.24 9.77
C GLU A 262 -25.36 1.10 8.77
N GLU A 263 -26.06 1.23 7.63
CA GLU A 263 -25.95 0.30 6.52
C GLU A 263 -24.51 0.24 5.99
N ASP A 264 -23.99 -0.97 5.89
CA ASP A 264 -22.63 -1.26 5.38
C ASP A 264 -22.49 -0.86 3.91
N SER A 265 -22.02 0.34 3.63
CA SER A 265 -21.33 0.57 2.38
C SER A 265 -19.91 -0.03 2.57
N ILE A 266 -19.69 -1.24 2.07
CA ILE A 266 -18.35 -1.81 1.95
C ILE A 266 -17.54 -0.79 1.15
N ALA A 267 -16.61 -0.10 1.83
CA ALA A 267 -15.64 0.71 1.15
C ALA A 267 -14.69 -0.27 0.41
N THR A 268 -15.11 -0.72 -0.76
CA THR A 268 -14.16 -1.17 -1.74
C THR A 268 -13.26 0.04 -1.99
N ALA A 269 -12.03 -0.03 -1.49
CA ALA A 269 -11.01 0.92 -1.91
C ALA A 269 -11.11 0.99 -3.44
N LYS A 270 -11.42 2.18 -3.95
CA LYS A 270 -11.36 2.47 -5.38
C LYS A 270 -9.89 2.49 -5.80
N VAL A 271 -9.24 1.34 -5.75
CA VAL A 271 -8.24 1.02 -6.75
C VAL A 271 -9.08 0.75 -7.98
N THR A 272 -9.39 1.76 -8.74
CA THR A 272 -9.94 1.60 -10.06
C THR A 272 -8.80 1.19 -10.98
N PRO A 273 -8.65 -0.11 -11.28
CA PRO A 273 -8.17 -0.46 -12.58
C PRO A 273 -9.20 0.17 -13.51
N ARG A 274 -8.76 0.86 -14.55
CA ARG A 274 -9.63 1.36 -15.62
C ARG A 274 -10.62 0.25 -15.95
N PRO A 275 -11.94 0.43 -15.78
CA PRO A 275 -12.87 -0.64 -16.07
C PRO A 275 -12.65 -1.06 -17.53
N PRO A 276 -12.50 -2.34 -17.82
CA PRO A 276 -12.58 -2.79 -19.20
C PRO A 276 -13.94 -2.34 -19.72
N SER A 277 -13.96 -1.72 -20.90
CA SER A 277 -15.19 -1.33 -21.60
C SER A 277 -16.18 -2.50 -21.52
N SER A 278 -17.43 -2.20 -21.25
CA SER A 278 -18.55 -3.12 -21.02
C SER A 278 -18.43 -4.43 -21.81
N ALA A 279 -18.24 -5.56 -21.12
CA ALA A 279 -18.31 -6.87 -21.74
C ALA A 279 -19.78 -7.12 -22.14
N LYS A 280 -20.08 -7.05 -23.42
CA LYS A 280 -21.35 -7.54 -24.00
C LYS A 280 -21.35 -9.07 -23.94
N ALA A 281 -22.53 -9.66 -23.91
CA ALA A 281 -22.75 -11.10 -23.90
C ALA A 281 -21.97 -11.80 -25.04
N CYS A 282 -21.50 -13.01 -24.74
CA CYS A 282 -20.82 -13.89 -25.71
C CYS A 282 -21.64 -14.01 -27.00
N PRO A 283 -21.05 -13.83 -28.19
CA PRO A 283 -21.74 -14.06 -29.47
C PRO A 283 -22.09 -15.53 -29.64
N GLU A 284 -23.21 -15.81 -30.29
CA GLU A 284 -23.73 -17.18 -30.54
C GLU A 284 -22.78 -18.05 -31.37
N ASN A 285 -21.74 -17.46 -32.00
CA ASN A 285 -20.76 -18.17 -32.81
C ASN A 285 -19.36 -17.50 -32.72
N PRO A 286 -18.58 -17.77 -31.66
CA PRO A 286 -17.23 -17.21 -31.53
C PRO A 286 -16.31 -17.77 -32.61
N ALA A 287 -15.45 -16.90 -33.18
CA ALA A 287 -14.39 -17.32 -34.08
C ALA A 287 -13.48 -18.35 -33.38
N VAL A 288 -13.02 -19.37 -34.12
CA VAL A 288 -12.07 -20.35 -33.59
C VAL A 288 -10.83 -19.58 -33.09
N PRO A 289 -10.44 -19.72 -31.81
CA PRO A 289 -9.28 -19.01 -31.29
C PRO A 289 -8.02 -19.36 -32.10
N PRO A 290 -7.12 -18.40 -32.35
CA PRO A 290 -5.83 -18.76 -32.93
C PRO A 290 -5.14 -19.74 -31.97
N SER A 291 -4.54 -20.80 -32.53
CA SER A 291 -3.77 -21.75 -31.74
C SER A 291 -2.58 -21.02 -31.12
N PRO A 292 -2.31 -21.19 -29.82
CA PRO A 292 -1.11 -20.61 -29.25
C PRO A 292 0.15 -21.27 -29.85
N PRO A 293 1.31 -20.59 -29.81
CA PRO A 293 2.54 -21.11 -30.42
C PRO A 293 3.07 -22.36 -29.72
N PHE A 294 2.67 -22.60 -28.47
CA PHE A 294 3.01 -23.75 -27.65
C PHE A 294 1.93 -23.96 -26.58
N TYR A 295 1.94 -25.10 -25.93
CA TYR A 295 1.23 -25.35 -24.67
C TYR A 295 2.25 -25.53 -23.55
N GLY A 296 1.81 -25.32 -22.29
CA GLY A 296 2.66 -25.40 -21.11
C GLY A 296 3.35 -24.08 -20.77
N ILE A 297 4.42 -24.17 -20.00
CA ILE A 297 5.06 -23.04 -19.32
C ILE A 297 6.28 -22.56 -20.12
N HIS A 298 6.38 -21.25 -20.28
CA HIS A 298 7.55 -20.57 -20.82
C HIS A 298 8.16 -19.62 -19.78
N GLU A 299 9.46 -19.79 -19.50
CA GLU A 299 10.23 -18.87 -18.65
C GLU A 299 10.87 -17.80 -19.50
N MET A 300 10.71 -16.55 -19.10
CA MET A 300 11.38 -15.43 -19.74
C MET A 300 12.84 -15.35 -19.26
N GLN A 301 13.77 -15.67 -20.16
CA GLN A 301 15.20 -15.71 -19.81
C GLN A 301 15.79 -14.35 -19.47
N LYS A 302 15.25 -13.26 -20.01
CA LYS A 302 15.75 -11.91 -19.77
C LYS A 302 14.65 -10.87 -19.91
N VAL A 303 14.46 -10.09 -18.85
CA VAL A 303 13.59 -8.91 -18.84
C VAL A 303 14.46 -7.70 -18.57
N HIS A 304 14.45 -6.71 -19.47
CA HIS A 304 15.22 -5.49 -19.28
C HIS A 304 14.45 -4.51 -18.40
N PHE A 305 15.10 -4.02 -17.37
CA PHE A 305 14.51 -3.11 -16.40
C PHE A 305 13.98 -1.82 -17.03
N GLU A 306 14.73 -1.26 -17.99
CA GLU A 306 14.38 -0.03 -18.71
C GLU A 306 13.10 -0.19 -19.54
N ASP A 307 12.93 -1.35 -20.19
CA ASP A 307 11.73 -1.64 -20.99
C ASP A 307 10.48 -1.65 -20.07
N VAL A 308 10.60 -2.29 -18.91
CA VAL A 308 9.50 -2.34 -17.92
C VAL A 308 9.23 -0.97 -17.32
N CYS A 309 10.27 -0.20 -16.96
CA CYS A 309 10.11 1.15 -16.42
C CYS A 309 9.35 2.08 -17.39
N SER A 310 9.54 1.89 -18.72
CA SER A 310 8.84 2.68 -19.72
C SER A 310 7.32 2.46 -19.75
N LEU A 311 6.85 1.34 -19.20
CA LEU A 311 5.44 0.95 -19.12
C LEU A 311 4.76 1.37 -17.81
N ILE A 312 5.51 1.92 -16.85
CA ILE A 312 4.93 2.34 -15.57
C ILE A 312 3.90 3.44 -15.81
N ASP A 313 2.67 3.21 -15.33
CA ASP A 313 1.64 4.26 -15.27
C ASP A 313 2.01 5.28 -14.19
N LYS A 314 2.76 6.31 -14.61
CA LYS A 314 3.21 7.38 -13.71
C LYS A 314 2.05 8.14 -13.08
N ARG A 315 0.92 8.32 -13.80
CA ARG A 315 -0.25 9.00 -13.26
C ARG A 315 -0.83 8.24 -12.08
N ALA A 316 -1.02 6.94 -12.24
CA ALA A 316 -1.49 6.08 -11.17
C ALA A 316 -0.47 5.97 -10.02
N LEU A 317 0.82 5.83 -10.33
CA LEU A 317 1.89 5.84 -9.32
C LEU A 317 1.85 7.13 -8.48
N PHE A 318 1.78 8.30 -9.12
CA PHE A 318 1.82 9.59 -8.42
C PHE A 318 0.56 9.83 -7.58
N SER A 319 -0.62 9.57 -8.18
CA SER A 319 -1.90 9.85 -7.51
C SER A 319 -2.25 8.85 -6.41
N VAL A 320 -2.06 7.56 -6.67
CA VAL A 320 -2.47 6.46 -5.77
C VAL A 320 -1.27 5.89 -5.01
N GLY A 321 -0.22 5.50 -5.73
CA GLY A 321 0.96 4.87 -5.15
C GLY A 321 1.68 5.81 -4.17
N TRP A 322 1.91 7.05 -4.56
CA TRP A 322 2.57 8.07 -3.75
C TRP A 322 1.61 9.05 -3.08
N LYS A 323 0.30 8.77 -3.12
CA LYS A 323 -0.74 9.54 -2.42
C LYS A 323 -0.75 11.04 -2.75
N GLY A 324 -0.39 11.39 -3.98
CA GLY A 324 -0.36 12.79 -4.45
C GLY A 324 -1.74 13.37 -4.79
N GLY A 325 -2.78 12.53 -4.86
CA GLY A 325 -4.11 12.96 -5.25
C GLY A 325 -4.18 13.36 -6.73
N ASP A 326 -4.92 14.42 -7.05
CA ASP A 326 -5.01 14.94 -8.42
C ASP A 326 -3.78 15.79 -8.77
N THR A 327 -2.70 15.11 -9.18
CA THR A 327 -1.43 15.76 -9.55
C THR A 327 -1.52 16.57 -10.85
N ASP A 328 -2.54 16.35 -11.68
CA ASP A 328 -2.74 17.13 -12.91
C ASP A 328 -3.14 18.59 -12.60
N LYS A 329 -3.69 18.84 -11.40
CA LYS A 329 -4.04 20.19 -10.90
C LYS A 329 -2.94 20.87 -10.08
N LYS A 330 -1.84 20.16 -9.77
CA LYS A 330 -0.75 20.61 -8.89
C LYS A 330 0.59 20.45 -9.61
N SER A 331 0.94 21.43 -10.46
CA SER A 331 2.15 21.41 -11.31
C SER A 331 3.43 21.14 -10.51
N ASP A 332 3.58 21.81 -9.36
CA ASP A 332 4.79 21.74 -8.53
C ASP A 332 4.97 20.35 -7.91
N VAL A 333 3.87 19.73 -7.44
CA VAL A 333 3.86 18.35 -6.92
C VAL A 333 4.21 17.35 -8.03
N ARG A 334 3.69 17.59 -9.24
CA ARG A 334 3.97 16.72 -10.39
C ARG A 334 5.43 16.77 -10.78
N GLU A 335 6.03 17.96 -10.86
CA GLU A 335 7.47 18.11 -11.18
C GLU A 335 8.35 17.41 -10.14
N GLU A 336 8.03 17.57 -8.85
CA GLU A 336 8.77 16.88 -7.79
C GLU A 336 8.65 15.36 -7.91
N PHE A 337 7.46 14.83 -8.23
CA PHE A 337 7.27 13.39 -8.40
C PHE A 337 7.96 12.84 -9.64
N GLU A 338 8.03 13.58 -10.74
CA GLU A 338 8.85 13.21 -11.91
C GLU A 338 10.34 13.13 -11.55
N ASN A 339 10.85 14.10 -10.79
CA ASN A 339 12.22 14.10 -10.30
C ASN A 339 12.48 12.92 -9.35
N LYS A 340 11.52 12.63 -8.45
CA LYS A 340 11.60 11.50 -7.53
C LYS A 340 11.54 10.16 -8.27
N PHE A 341 10.65 10.03 -9.26
CA PHE A 341 10.57 8.84 -10.13
C PHE A 341 11.91 8.54 -10.78
N THR A 342 12.50 9.53 -11.38
CA THR A 342 13.80 9.44 -12.01
C THR A 342 14.89 9.01 -11.03
N SER A 343 14.88 9.60 -9.83
CA SER A 343 15.77 9.23 -8.74
C SER A 343 15.57 7.76 -8.32
N MET A 344 14.32 7.28 -8.23
CA MET A 344 14.02 5.89 -7.87
C MET A 344 14.49 4.90 -8.94
N VAL A 345 14.32 5.22 -10.23
CA VAL A 345 14.85 4.41 -11.33
C VAL A 345 16.37 4.29 -11.22
N SER A 346 17.06 5.44 -11.10
CA SER A 346 18.54 5.48 -10.99
C SER A 346 19.04 4.76 -9.74
N TYR A 347 18.38 4.97 -8.60
CA TYR A 347 18.71 4.31 -7.34
C TYR A 347 18.54 2.79 -7.44
N SER A 348 17.42 2.33 -8.01
CA SER A 348 17.14 0.90 -8.15
C SER A 348 18.14 0.22 -9.08
N ALA A 349 18.49 0.85 -10.20
CA ALA A 349 19.48 0.33 -11.14
C ALA A 349 20.89 0.27 -10.52
N SER A 350 21.34 1.37 -9.87
CA SER A 350 22.68 1.47 -9.27
C SER A 350 22.90 0.49 -8.13
N ASN A 351 21.85 0.11 -7.41
CA ASN A 351 21.91 -0.84 -6.30
C ASN A 351 21.50 -2.28 -6.73
N ALA A 352 21.30 -2.53 -8.02
CA ALA A 352 20.88 -3.81 -8.57
C ALA A 352 19.68 -4.42 -7.82
N LEU A 353 18.70 -3.56 -7.46
CA LEU A 353 17.54 -3.97 -6.69
C LEU A 353 16.53 -4.82 -7.49
N PRO A 354 16.21 -4.49 -8.76
CA PRO A 354 15.29 -5.28 -9.53
C PRO A 354 15.88 -6.65 -9.91
N ASP A 355 15.16 -7.71 -9.53
CA ASP A 355 15.41 -9.09 -9.94
C ASP A 355 14.16 -9.56 -10.68
N LEU A 356 13.94 -8.96 -11.89
CA LEU A 356 12.73 -9.15 -12.66
C LEU A 356 12.70 -10.56 -13.23
N LYS A 357 11.71 -11.34 -12.80
CA LYS A 357 11.46 -12.68 -13.30
C LYS A 357 10.02 -12.84 -13.70
N ALA A 358 9.79 -13.60 -14.75
CA ALA A 358 8.45 -13.83 -15.27
C ALA A 358 8.33 -15.20 -15.90
N VAL A 359 7.17 -15.82 -15.71
CA VAL A 359 6.73 -17.00 -16.45
C VAL A 359 5.33 -16.77 -16.98
N TYR A 360 5.02 -17.30 -18.14
CA TYR A 360 3.66 -17.40 -18.68
C TYR A 360 3.50 -18.73 -19.42
N GLY A 361 2.28 -19.13 -19.65
CA GLY A 361 2.02 -20.38 -20.35
C GLY A 361 0.61 -20.47 -20.87
N PHE A 362 0.42 -21.23 -21.95
CA PHE A 362 -0.86 -21.49 -22.57
C PHE A 362 -1.39 -22.85 -22.16
N PHE A 363 -2.64 -22.88 -21.75
CA PHE A 363 -3.28 -24.06 -21.20
C PHE A 363 -4.64 -24.29 -21.85
N LYS A 364 -4.90 -25.54 -22.23
CA LYS A 364 -6.25 -25.93 -22.63
C LYS A 364 -7.23 -25.77 -21.49
N CYS A 365 -8.42 -25.33 -21.79
CA CYS A 365 -9.47 -25.19 -20.77
C CYS A 365 -10.83 -25.59 -21.32
N LEU A 366 -11.75 -25.91 -20.41
CA LEU A 366 -13.13 -26.30 -20.72
C LEU A 366 -14.06 -25.71 -19.68
N LEU A 367 -15.05 -24.95 -20.14
CA LEU A 367 -16.11 -24.44 -19.27
C LEU A 367 -17.20 -25.49 -19.09
N ASN A 368 -17.48 -25.87 -17.83
CA ASN A 368 -18.58 -26.74 -17.44
C ASN A 368 -19.42 -26.05 -16.34
N GLY A 369 -20.59 -25.56 -16.65
CA GLY A 369 -21.40 -24.79 -15.73
C GLY A 369 -20.68 -23.50 -15.27
N ASP A 370 -20.50 -23.32 -13.98
CA ASP A 370 -19.80 -22.17 -13.41
C ASP A 370 -18.29 -22.41 -13.19
N THR A 371 -17.77 -23.56 -13.67
CA THR A 371 -16.41 -24.00 -13.44
C THR A 371 -15.62 -24.05 -14.73
N LEU A 372 -14.49 -23.30 -14.79
CA LEU A 372 -13.49 -23.40 -15.84
C LEU A 372 -12.43 -24.39 -15.41
N ARG A 373 -12.33 -25.52 -16.08
CA ARG A 373 -11.28 -26.52 -15.92
C ARG A 373 -10.08 -26.17 -16.78
N VAL A 374 -8.91 -26.05 -16.19
CA VAL A 374 -7.65 -25.73 -16.87
C VAL A 374 -6.71 -26.93 -16.72
N TYR A 375 -6.17 -27.43 -17.85
CA TYR A 375 -5.36 -28.65 -17.93
C TYR A 375 -3.88 -28.31 -18.04
N SER A 376 -3.04 -28.99 -17.24
CA SER A 376 -1.60 -29.01 -17.44
C SER A 376 -1.21 -29.92 -18.61
N GLU A 377 0.02 -29.81 -19.13
CA GLU A 377 0.54 -30.70 -20.19
C GLU A 377 0.50 -32.18 -19.80
N GLY A 378 0.67 -32.52 -18.53
CA GLY A 378 0.60 -33.90 -18.02
C GLY A 378 -0.81 -34.43 -17.80
N GLY A 379 -1.87 -33.67 -18.17
CA GLY A 379 -3.26 -34.08 -18.02
C GLY A 379 -3.84 -33.84 -16.61
N ALA A 380 -3.07 -33.38 -15.64
CA ALA A 380 -3.60 -32.87 -14.39
C ALA A 380 -4.40 -31.59 -14.64
N TYR A 381 -5.34 -31.26 -13.78
CA TYR A 381 -6.18 -30.08 -13.97
C TYR A 381 -6.48 -29.36 -12.66
N GLU A 382 -6.88 -28.10 -12.78
CA GLU A 382 -7.40 -27.27 -11.72
C GLU A 382 -8.73 -26.65 -12.13
N ASP A 383 -9.69 -26.62 -11.21
CA ASP A 383 -11.04 -26.08 -11.42
C ASP A 383 -11.16 -24.69 -10.80
N PHE A 384 -11.50 -23.69 -11.63
CA PHE A 384 -11.73 -22.30 -11.23
C PHE A 384 -13.21 -21.95 -11.30
N SER A 385 -13.77 -21.41 -10.23
CA SER A 385 -15.17 -21.00 -10.19
C SER A 385 -15.28 -19.49 -10.10
N PHE A 386 -15.97 -18.87 -11.06
CA PHE A 386 -16.08 -17.42 -11.14
C PHE A 386 -17.48 -16.96 -10.76
N GLY A 387 -17.56 -16.14 -9.71
CA GLY A 387 -18.78 -15.45 -9.34
C GLY A 387 -19.15 -14.34 -10.34
N ARG A 388 -20.28 -13.69 -10.10
CA ARG A 388 -20.69 -12.46 -10.80
C ARG A 388 -20.38 -11.24 -9.94
N THR A 389 -19.98 -10.14 -10.58
CA THR A 389 -19.91 -8.82 -9.93
C THR A 389 -21.32 -8.28 -9.70
N SER A 390 -21.44 -7.19 -8.92
CA SER A 390 -22.72 -6.47 -8.77
C SER A 390 -23.26 -5.91 -10.10
N SER A 391 -22.38 -5.68 -11.09
CA SER A 391 -22.75 -5.31 -12.47
C SER A 391 -23.07 -6.51 -13.37
N GLY A 392 -23.06 -7.73 -12.85
CA GLY A 392 -23.36 -8.96 -13.61
C GLY A 392 -22.18 -9.53 -14.42
N GLN A 393 -21.01 -8.90 -14.40
CA GLN A 393 -19.83 -9.37 -15.13
C GLN A 393 -19.23 -10.63 -14.48
N SER A 394 -18.71 -11.54 -15.29
CA SER A 394 -18.00 -12.74 -14.86
C SER A 394 -16.94 -13.13 -15.89
N ILE A 395 -15.80 -13.68 -15.44
CA ILE A 395 -14.77 -14.24 -16.33
C ILE A 395 -15.32 -15.38 -17.19
N ARG A 396 -16.32 -16.10 -16.70
CA ARG A 396 -17.05 -17.13 -17.43
C ARG A 396 -17.57 -16.64 -18.80
N ALA A 397 -17.95 -15.37 -18.93
CA ALA A 397 -18.54 -14.80 -20.14
C ALA A 397 -17.58 -14.82 -21.36
N TYR A 398 -16.30 -15.11 -21.15
CA TYR A 398 -15.31 -15.23 -22.23
C TYR A 398 -15.22 -16.64 -22.84
N PHE A 399 -15.96 -17.62 -22.31
CA PHE A 399 -15.88 -19.02 -22.72
C PHE A 399 -17.26 -19.55 -23.14
N VAL A 400 -17.24 -20.51 -24.07
CA VAL A 400 -18.45 -21.23 -24.51
C VAL A 400 -18.58 -22.54 -23.75
N GLU A 401 -19.76 -22.80 -23.20
CA GLU A 401 -20.07 -24.03 -22.47
C GLU A 401 -19.76 -25.29 -23.30
N GLY A 402 -19.03 -26.23 -22.70
CA GLY A 402 -18.71 -27.52 -23.31
C GLY A 402 -17.73 -27.45 -24.50
N LYS A 403 -17.18 -26.28 -24.85
CA LYS A 403 -16.22 -26.10 -25.92
C LYS A 403 -14.81 -25.95 -25.37
N GLU A 404 -13.85 -26.71 -25.95
CA GLU A 404 -12.43 -26.56 -25.63
C GLU A 404 -11.94 -25.15 -26.07
N ASP A 405 -11.23 -24.47 -25.17
CA ASP A 405 -10.63 -23.16 -25.39
C ASP A 405 -9.23 -23.09 -24.79
N VAL A 406 -8.60 -21.93 -24.80
CA VAL A 406 -7.26 -21.69 -24.29
C VAL A 406 -7.27 -20.50 -23.35
N VAL A 407 -6.53 -20.63 -22.25
CA VAL A 407 -6.18 -19.52 -21.35
C VAL A 407 -4.67 -19.36 -21.31
N CYS A 408 -4.20 -18.14 -21.11
CA CYS A 408 -2.82 -17.91 -20.74
C CYS A 408 -2.74 -17.55 -19.23
N LEU A 409 -1.87 -18.24 -18.50
CA LEU A 409 -1.54 -17.89 -17.12
C LEU A 409 -0.20 -17.19 -17.09
N GLN A 410 -0.01 -16.24 -16.17
CA GLN A 410 1.26 -15.58 -15.94
C GLN A 410 1.55 -15.40 -14.46
N ALA A 411 2.84 -15.36 -14.13
CA ALA A 411 3.36 -14.97 -12.83
C ALA A 411 4.62 -14.14 -13.01
N VAL A 412 4.74 -13.07 -12.22
CA VAL A 412 5.87 -12.15 -12.28
C VAL A 412 6.31 -11.74 -10.88
N THR A 413 7.58 -11.35 -10.74
CA THR A 413 8.12 -10.76 -9.50
C THR A 413 9.21 -9.74 -9.81
N ALA A 414 9.27 -8.67 -8.98
CA ALA A 414 10.39 -7.73 -8.98
C ALA A 414 11.54 -8.19 -8.05
N GLY A 415 11.34 -9.29 -7.31
CA GLY A 415 12.35 -9.99 -6.52
C GLY A 415 12.51 -9.53 -5.08
N GLU A 416 13.11 -10.39 -4.26
CA GLU A 416 13.29 -10.16 -2.81
C GLU A 416 14.23 -9.00 -2.48
N ARG A 417 15.19 -8.66 -3.36
CA ARG A 417 16.11 -7.54 -3.11
C ARG A 417 15.38 -6.21 -2.96
N MET A 418 14.32 -6.01 -3.72
CA MET A 418 13.46 -4.83 -3.63
C MET A 418 12.77 -4.77 -2.26
N SER A 419 12.11 -5.86 -1.85
CA SER A 419 11.46 -5.97 -0.53
C SER A 419 12.46 -5.81 0.61
N GLY A 420 13.65 -6.40 0.49
CA GLY A 420 14.72 -6.31 1.48
C GLY A 420 15.22 -4.87 1.66
N GLN A 421 15.38 -4.13 0.55
CA GLN A 421 15.82 -2.73 0.62
C GLN A 421 14.75 -1.82 1.24
N ILE A 422 13.46 -2.04 0.92
CA ILE A 422 12.35 -1.29 1.56
C ILE A 422 12.38 -1.52 3.08
N ARG A 423 12.54 -2.77 3.52
CA ARG A 423 12.64 -3.13 4.94
C ARG A 423 13.83 -2.45 5.61
N LYS A 424 15.01 -2.52 4.99
CA LYS A 424 16.23 -1.88 5.48
C LYS A 424 16.06 -0.36 5.64
N LEU A 425 15.47 0.32 4.66
CA LEU A 425 15.16 1.75 4.77
C LEU A 425 14.22 2.05 5.94
N GLY A 426 13.24 1.18 6.19
CA GLY A 426 12.35 1.28 7.35
C GLY A 426 13.11 1.13 8.69
N GLU A 427 14.01 0.15 8.80
CA GLU A 427 14.86 -0.08 9.97
C GLU A 427 15.83 1.10 10.21
N GLU A 428 16.37 1.68 9.13
CA GLU A 428 17.18 2.90 9.16
C GLU A 428 16.38 4.18 9.44
N ARG A 429 15.06 4.08 9.67
CA ARG A 429 14.12 5.20 9.86
C ARG A 429 14.06 6.18 8.69
N LYS A 430 14.41 5.76 7.48
CA LYS A 430 14.26 6.49 6.22
C LYS A 430 12.88 6.20 5.60
N ILE A 431 11.83 6.55 6.34
CA ILE A 431 10.45 6.13 6.03
C ILE A 431 9.97 6.72 4.70
N THR A 432 10.32 7.97 4.41
CA THR A 432 9.98 8.62 3.14
C THR A 432 10.57 7.87 1.94
N ASP A 433 11.85 7.46 2.02
CA ASP A 433 12.49 6.70 0.94
C ASP A 433 11.92 5.29 0.83
N ALA A 434 11.62 4.63 1.96
CA ALA A 434 10.92 3.34 1.97
C ALA A 434 9.54 3.44 1.31
N PHE A 435 8.78 4.50 1.61
CA PHE A 435 7.46 4.75 1.03
C PHE A 435 7.53 4.95 -0.49
N TYR A 436 8.44 5.79 -0.97
CA TYR A 436 8.62 6.02 -2.40
C TYR A 436 9.08 4.76 -3.14
N LEU A 437 10.05 4.04 -2.57
CA LEU A 437 10.57 2.81 -3.17
C LEU A 437 9.50 1.71 -3.21
N HIS A 438 8.67 1.61 -2.17
CA HIS A 438 7.55 0.68 -2.16
C HIS A 438 6.54 1.01 -3.25
N GLY A 439 6.05 2.25 -3.33
CA GLY A 439 5.13 2.65 -4.39
C GLY A 439 5.72 2.37 -5.78
N PHE A 440 6.98 2.72 -6.00
CA PHE A 440 7.69 2.42 -7.24
C PHE A 440 7.74 0.93 -7.54
N SER A 441 8.06 0.08 -6.55
CA SER A 441 8.18 -1.37 -6.73
C SER A 441 6.86 -2.05 -7.07
N VAL A 442 5.76 -1.59 -6.48
CA VAL A 442 4.40 -2.09 -6.80
C VAL A 442 4.06 -1.78 -8.27
N TYR A 443 4.26 -0.53 -8.71
CA TYR A 443 3.96 -0.16 -10.09
C TYR A 443 4.96 -0.73 -11.10
N LEU A 444 6.20 -1.00 -10.71
CA LEU A 444 7.16 -1.77 -11.50
C LEU A 444 6.67 -3.22 -11.72
N THR A 445 6.11 -3.84 -10.69
CA THR A 445 5.55 -5.21 -10.78
C THR A 445 4.32 -5.24 -11.68
N GLU A 446 3.44 -4.26 -11.59
CA GLU A 446 2.29 -4.12 -12.50
C GLU A 446 2.73 -3.87 -13.95
N ALA A 447 3.75 -3.03 -14.17
CA ALA A 447 4.32 -2.79 -15.49
C ALA A 447 4.98 -4.05 -16.06
N LEU A 448 5.64 -4.86 -15.23
CA LEU A 448 6.20 -6.15 -15.63
C LEU A 448 5.09 -7.13 -16.03
N ALA A 449 4.00 -7.16 -15.27
CA ALA A 449 2.85 -7.99 -15.61
C ALA A 449 2.17 -7.54 -16.93
N ASP A 450 2.14 -6.23 -17.20
CA ASP A 450 1.65 -5.69 -18.48
C ASP A 450 2.60 -6.01 -19.65
N TYR A 451 3.91 -5.93 -19.40
CA TYR A 451 4.94 -6.33 -20.37
C TYR A 451 4.76 -7.80 -20.80
N VAL A 452 4.59 -8.70 -19.83
CA VAL A 452 4.37 -10.13 -20.09
C VAL A 452 3.04 -10.37 -20.79
N HIS A 453 1.96 -9.69 -20.36
CA HIS A 453 0.66 -9.77 -21.01
C HIS A 453 0.72 -9.39 -22.49
N ARG A 454 1.35 -8.25 -22.84
CA ARG A 454 1.52 -7.81 -24.24
C ARG A 454 2.31 -8.82 -25.05
N LYS A 455 3.39 -9.35 -24.48
CA LYS A 455 4.21 -10.36 -25.14
C LYS A 455 3.43 -11.65 -25.40
N ALA A 456 2.77 -12.19 -24.37
CA ALA A 456 1.96 -13.41 -24.48
C ALA A 456 0.80 -13.24 -25.49
N ALA A 457 0.10 -12.09 -25.47
CA ALA A 457 -0.96 -11.80 -26.41
C ALA A 457 -0.45 -11.73 -27.86
N ALA A 458 0.69 -11.07 -28.10
CA ALA A 458 1.31 -10.99 -29.43
C ALA A 458 1.74 -12.37 -29.93
N GLU A 459 2.34 -13.21 -29.09
CA GLU A 459 2.71 -14.60 -29.44
C GLU A 459 1.48 -15.48 -29.69
N TRP A 460 0.37 -15.20 -28.99
CA TRP A 460 -0.92 -15.86 -29.24
C TRP A 460 -1.58 -15.42 -30.55
N GLY A 461 -1.02 -14.42 -31.24
CA GLY A 461 -1.58 -13.88 -32.48
C GLY A 461 -2.81 -12.99 -32.24
N LEU A 462 -2.93 -12.39 -31.05
CA LEU A 462 -4.02 -11.48 -30.73
C LEU A 462 -3.66 -10.03 -31.04
N ASP A 463 -4.60 -9.27 -31.58
CA ASP A 463 -4.47 -7.84 -31.77
C ASP A 463 -4.30 -7.09 -30.44
N PRO A 464 -3.63 -5.91 -30.42
CA PRO A 464 -3.55 -5.08 -29.25
C PRO A 464 -4.94 -4.76 -28.66
N GLY A 465 -5.13 -5.11 -27.38
CA GLY A 465 -6.42 -4.93 -26.68
C GLY A 465 -7.44 -6.05 -26.87
N ALA A 466 -7.18 -7.08 -27.69
CA ALA A 466 -8.04 -8.24 -27.86
C ALA A 466 -7.97 -9.27 -26.71
N SER A 467 -7.26 -8.94 -25.65
CA SER A 467 -7.18 -9.75 -24.43
C SER A 467 -7.33 -8.91 -23.17
N VAL A 468 -7.61 -9.56 -22.04
CA VAL A 468 -7.73 -8.92 -20.74
C VAL A 468 -7.12 -9.82 -19.66
N ARG A 469 -6.56 -9.19 -18.64
CA ARG A 469 -5.89 -9.86 -17.52
C ARG A 469 -6.71 -9.76 -16.25
N TYR A 470 -6.88 -10.88 -15.54
CA TYR A 470 -7.59 -10.96 -14.26
C TYR A 470 -6.72 -11.68 -13.22
N SER A 471 -6.73 -11.18 -11.99
CA SER A 471 -6.01 -11.77 -10.86
C SER A 471 -6.96 -12.20 -9.75
N PRO A 472 -6.67 -13.30 -9.02
CA PRO A 472 -7.43 -13.69 -7.83
C PRO A 472 -7.38 -12.62 -6.73
N GLY A 473 -8.49 -12.48 -5.97
CA GLY A 473 -8.62 -11.47 -4.92
C GLY A 473 -9.26 -10.16 -5.36
N TYR A 474 -9.52 -9.96 -6.66
CA TYR A 474 -10.21 -8.78 -7.22
C TYR A 474 -11.73 -9.00 -7.35
N PRO A 475 -12.53 -7.93 -7.49
CA PRO A 475 -14.02 -8.04 -7.48
C PRO A 475 -14.60 -9.02 -8.48
N ILE A 476 -13.98 -9.22 -9.65
CA ILE A 476 -14.42 -10.16 -10.67
C ILE A 476 -13.96 -11.60 -10.39
N TRP A 477 -12.88 -11.76 -9.61
CA TRP A 477 -12.31 -13.05 -9.19
C TRP A 477 -12.01 -13.01 -7.69
N LYS A 478 -13.00 -13.18 -6.85
CA LYS A 478 -12.95 -12.89 -5.42
C LYS A 478 -12.13 -13.89 -4.61
N ASP A 479 -12.07 -15.16 -5.06
CA ASP A 479 -11.42 -16.21 -4.29
C ASP A 479 -9.89 -16.15 -4.41
N ILE A 480 -9.24 -15.56 -3.42
CA ILE A 480 -7.78 -15.49 -3.37
C ILE A 480 -7.11 -16.86 -3.23
N ARG A 481 -7.84 -17.90 -2.77
CA ARG A 481 -7.32 -19.27 -2.63
C ARG A 481 -6.95 -19.88 -3.98
N ASP A 482 -7.53 -19.38 -5.06
CA ASP A 482 -7.21 -19.79 -6.43
C ASP A 482 -5.76 -19.48 -6.82
N GLN A 483 -5.06 -18.61 -6.08
CA GLN A 483 -3.60 -18.44 -6.19
C GLN A 483 -2.86 -19.78 -6.12
N ARG A 484 -3.25 -20.67 -5.18
CA ARG A 484 -2.61 -21.99 -5.03
C ARG A 484 -2.75 -22.86 -6.29
N LYS A 485 -3.88 -22.75 -6.99
CA LYS A 485 -4.12 -23.49 -8.23
C LYS A 485 -3.22 -23.00 -9.36
N ILE A 486 -3.09 -21.66 -9.50
CA ILE A 486 -2.17 -21.05 -10.47
C ILE A 486 -0.72 -21.46 -10.14
N PHE A 487 -0.34 -21.45 -8.86
CA PHE A 487 0.99 -21.86 -8.40
C PHE A 487 1.32 -23.30 -8.81
N ARG A 488 0.36 -24.23 -8.66
CA ARG A 488 0.55 -25.64 -9.07
C ARG A 488 0.63 -25.80 -10.59
N LEU A 489 -0.28 -25.16 -11.34
CA LEU A 489 -0.28 -25.24 -12.81
C LEU A 489 0.98 -24.64 -13.44
N MET A 490 1.56 -23.61 -12.82
CA MET A 490 2.68 -22.85 -13.34
C MET A 490 4.03 -23.19 -12.68
N GLU A 491 4.06 -24.07 -11.67
CA GLU A 491 5.25 -24.43 -10.89
C GLU A 491 5.99 -23.17 -10.38
N ILE A 492 5.23 -22.18 -9.85
CA ILE A 492 5.72 -20.85 -9.60
C ILE A 492 6.80 -20.82 -8.53
N THR A 493 6.66 -21.62 -7.47
CA THR A 493 7.64 -21.67 -6.38
C THR A 493 9.00 -22.15 -6.89
N GLU A 494 9.01 -23.18 -7.69
CA GLU A 494 10.22 -23.80 -8.24
C GLU A 494 10.91 -22.88 -9.27
N ARG A 495 10.12 -22.20 -10.10
CA ARG A 495 10.63 -21.38 -11.21
C ARG A 495 11.02 -19.97 -10.81
N LEU A 496 10.22 -19.33 -9.97
CA LEU A 496 10.42 -17.93 -9.61
C LEU A 496 10.87 -17.71 -8.17
N GLY A 497 10.79 -18.74 -7.30
CA GLY A 497 11.09 -18.63 -5.88
C GLY A 497 10.01 -17.85 -5.10
N ILE A 498 8.83 -17.66 -5.68
CA ILE A 498 7.70 -17.02 -4.98
C ILE A 498 7.00 -18.07 -4.13
N ILE A 499 6.70 -17.74 -2.88
CA ILE A 499 5.93 -18.62 -1.98
C ILE A 499 4.60 -17.96 -1.60
N LEU A 500 3.62 -18.79 -1.23
CA LEU A 500 2.36 -18.33 -0.66
C LEU A 500 2.37 -18.49 0.86
N THR A 501 1.89 -17.44 1.55
CA THR A 501 1.56 -17.55 2.98
C THR A 501 0.29 -18.38 3.20
N ASP A 502 -0.04 -18.69 4.45
CA ASP A 502 -1.29 -19.39 4.81
C ASP A 502 -2.54 -18.64 4.34
N ASN A 503 -2.46 -17.31 4.20
CA ASN A 503 -3.52 -16.45 3.68
C ASN A 503 -3.39 -16.13 2.18
N TYR A 504 -2.64 -16.94 1.45
CA TYR A 504 -2.46 -16.87 -0.01
C TYR A 504 -1.82 -15.56 -0.51
N GLN A 505 -1.06 -14.86 0.33
CA GLN A 505 -0.25 -13.72 -0.10
C GLN A 505 1.09 -14.21 -0.64
N MET A 506 1.58 -13.53 -1.67
CA MET A 506 2.87 -13.84 -2.28
C MET A 506 4.03 -13.21 -1.50
N VAL A 507 5.12 -13.95 -1.39
CA VAL A 507 6.41 -13.48 -0.86
C VAL A 507 7.49 -13.82 -1.90
N PRO A 508 8.23 -12.83 -2.43
CA PRO A 508 8.17 -11.39 -2.08
C PRO A 508 6.85 -10.72 -2.44
N GLU A 509 6.51 -9.65 -1.70
CA GLU A 509 5.27 -8.88 -1.86
C GLU A 509 5.12 -8.28 -3.27
N GLN A 510 6.25 -7.91 -3.89
CA GLN A 510 6.31 -7.38 -5.25
C GLN A 510 6.22 -8.50 -6.27
N SER A 511 5.11 -9.23 -6.22
CA SER A 511 4.79 -10.35 -7.11
C SER A 511 3.31 -10.34 -7.46
N THR A 512 2.95 -10.80 -8.64
CA THR A 512 1.54 -10.96 -9.04
C THR A 512 1.36 -12.13 -9.99
N THR A 513 0.16 -12.72 -9.96
CA THR A 513 -0.28 -13.74 -10.92
C THR A 513 -1.55 -13.31 -11.61
N ALA A 514 -1.79 -13.80 -12.81
CA ALA A 514 -3.02 -13.54 -13.52
C ALA A 514 -3.36 -14.62 -14.54
N MET A 515 -4.64 -14.63 -14.90
CA MET A 515 -5.17 -15.31 -16.07
C MET A 515 -5.45 -14.27 -17.15
N ILE A 516 -4.94 -14.51 -18.34
CA ILE A 516 -5.19 -13.71 -19.54
C ILE A 516 -6.22 -14.46 -20.37
N VAL A 517 -7.32 -13.80 -20.66
CA VAL A 517 -8.42 -14.33 -21.49
C VAL A 517 -8.59 -13.47 -22.73
N ARG A 518 -9.01 -14.09 -23.82
CA ARG A 518 -9.33 -13.43 -25.08
C ARG A 518 -10.65 -12.68 -24.98
N LYS A 519 -10.73 -11.50 -25.57
CA LYS A 519 -12.00 -10.81 -25.87
C LYS A 519 -12.42 -11.17 -27.28
N ASP A 520 -13.69 -11.49 -27.49
CA ASP A 520 -14.20 -11.64 -28.84
C ASP A 520 -14.30 -10.28 -29.51
N THR A 521 -13.60 -10.12 -30.65
CA THR A 521 -13.49 -8.85 -31.39
C THR A 521 -14.75 -8.46 -32.15
N ASP A 522 -15.69 -9.40 -32.39
CA ASP A 522 -16.93 -9.12 -33.13
C ASP A 522 -17.94 -8.25 -32.37
N ALA A 523 -17.69 -7.98 -31.08
CA ALA A 523 -18.54 -7.06 -30.29
C ALA A 523 -18.09 -5.58 -30.36
N ALA A 524 -16.91 -5.27 -30.92
CA ALA A 524 -16.36 -3.91 -30.99
C ALA A 524 -16.77 -3.12 -32.25
N GLY A 525 -17.42 -3.77 -33.23
CA GLY A 525 -17.71 -3.20 -34.53
C GLY A 525 -19.08 -2.49 -34.71
N LYS A 526 -19.81 -2.20 -33.63
CA LYS A 526 -21.16 -1.56 -33.71
C LYS A 526 -21.34 -0.33 -32.82
N GLU A 527 -20.32 0.46 -32.61
CA GLU A 527 -20.44 1.79 -31.97
C GLU A 527 -19.89 2.93 -32.83
N GLU A 528 -20.01 2.84 -34.15
CA GLU A 528 -19.93 4.01 -35.06
C GLU A 528 -21.10 3.94 -36.05
N GLU A 529 -22.26 4.43 -35.59
CA GLU A 529 -23.30 5.09 -36.40
C GLU A 529 -24.19 5.91 -35.46
#